data_e6a5bdc28956bc1f958cd5d097cef302
#
_entry.id   e6a5bdc28956bc1f958cd5d097cef302
#
_cell.length_a   1.000
_cell.length_b   1.000
_cell.length_c   1.000
_cell.angle_alpha   90.00
_cell.angle_beta   90.00
_cell.angle_gamma   90.00
#
_symmetry.space_group_name_H-M   'P 1'
#
loop_
_entity.id
_entity.type
_entity.pdbx_description
1 polymer ?
#
loop_
_entity_poly.entity_id
_entity_poly.type
_entity_poly.pdbx_seq_one_letter_code
_entity_poly.pdbx_strand_id
1 'polypeptide(L)'
;MAACFKDNVAYIVDGDTLDVGDTRIRLALVNTPEVDQPGYQEAKVFTAQTCAVGSQAVVDEDDGQTGGSYGRMIAVVYCGGVNLNAALLQSGLAELLTYYCSVSEFATENWTGCP
;
A
#
# COMPACT_ATOMS: atom_id res chain seq x y z
N MET A 1 6.12 -17.33 -6.97
CA MET A 1 7.12 -16.52 -6.26
C MET A 1 6.74 -15.05 -6.36
N ALA A 2 6.79 -14.36 -5.25
CA ALA A 2 6.44 -12.94 -5.22
C ALA A 2 7.49 -12.08 -5.91
N ALA A 3 7.05 -10.95 -6.47
CA ALA A 3 7.92 -9.99 -7.13
C ALA A 3 8.43 -8.94 -6.15
N CYS A 4 9.64 -8.46 -6.39
CA CYS A 4 10.19 -7.28 -5.74
C CYS A 4 10.87 -6.45 -6.82
N PHE A 5 10.44 -5.21 -7.01
CA PHE A 5 10.96 -4.39 -8.11
C PHE A 5 10.98 -2.91 -7.73
N LYS A 6 11.70 -2.12 -8.52
CA LYS A 6 11.74 -0.65 -8.42
C LYS A 6 11.25 -0.05 -9.72
N ASP A 7 10.45 1.00 -9.61
CA ASP A 7 10.06 1.82 -10.73
C ASP A 7 9.54 3.16 -10.20
N ASN A 8 9.23 4.07 -11.09
CA ASN A 8 8.71 5.38 -10.72
C ASN A 8 7.22 5.31 -10.41
N VAL A 9 6.79 6.10 -9.43
CA VAL A 9 5.36 6.29 -9.17
C VAL A 9 4.76 7.02 -10.37
N ALA A 10 3.76 6.41 -10.99
CA ALA A 10 3.13 6.93 -12.20
C ALA A 10 1.83 7.67 -11.93
N TYR A 11 1.06 7.22 -10.93
CA TYR A 11 -0.27 7.77 -10.67
C TYR A 11 -0.75 7.36 -9.28
N ILE A 12 -1.46 8.27 -8.59
CA ILE A 12 -2.11 7.98 -7.32
C ILE A 12 -3.61 7.83 -7.58
N VAL A 13 -4.13 6.62 -7.37
CA VAL A 13 -5.54 6.32 -7.59
C VAL A 13 -6.36 6.71 -6.36
N ASP A 14 -5.99 6.15 -5.20
CA ASP A 14 -6.59 6.39 -3.89
C ASP A 14 -5.49 6.39 -2.84
N GLY A 15 -5.84 6.59 -1.57
CA GLY A 15 -4.87 6.49 -0.49
C GLY A 15 -4.19 5.12 -0.42
N ASP A 16 -4.91 4.06 -0.78
CA ASP A 16 -4.41 2.68 -0.69
C ASP A 16 -4.12 2.02 -2.05
N THR A 17 -4.18 2.78 -3.15
CA THR A 17 -3.94 2.26 -4.51
C THR A 17 -3.15 3.26 -5.33
N LEU A 18 -2.02 2.81 -5.90
CA LEU A 18 -1.18 3.66 -6.74
C LEU A 18 -0.55 2.82 -7.86
N ASP A 19 -0.15 3.49 -8.93
CA ASP A 19 0.57 2.86 -10.02
C ASP A 19 2.06 3.11 -9.88
N VAL A 20 2.84 2.04 -9.91
CA VAL A 20 4.31 2.09 -9.94
C VAL A 20 4.74 1.47 -11.26
N GLY A 21 5.31 2.27 -12.14
CA GLY A 21 5.51 1.88 -13.53
C GLY A 21 4.16 1.50 -14.15
N ASP A 22 4.11 0.35 -14.78
CA ASP A 22 2.89 -0.18 -15.41
C ASP A 22 2.05 -1.06 -14.47
N THR A 23 2.45 -1.17 -13.20
CA THR A 23 1.79 -2.06 -12.25
C THR A 23 0.90 -1.28 -11.30
N ARG A 24 -0.38 -1.64 -11.24
CA ARG A 24 -1.30 -1.09 -10.23
C ARG A 24 -1.16 -1.86 -8.94
N ILE A 25 -0.88 -1.13 -7.85
CA ILE A 25 -0.63 -1.70 -6.53
C ILE A 25 -1.78 -1.38 -5.60
N ARG A 26 -2.34 -2.41 -4.97
CA ARG A 26 -3.23 -2.30 -3.81
C ARG A 26 -2.38 -2.55 -2.57
N LEU A 27 -2.28 -1.57 -1.68
CA LEU A 27 -1.42 -1.71 -0.50
C LEU A 27 -1.89 -2.86 0.39
N ALA A 28 -0.95 -3.71 0.78
CA ALA A 28 -1.23 -4.87 1.65
C ALA A 28 -1.66 -4.42 3.04
N LEU A 29 -2.68 -5.06 3.58
CA LEU A 29 -3.14 -4.96 4.98
C LEU A 29 -3.75 -3.62 5.37
N VAL A 30 -3.78 -2.61 4.51
CA VAL A 30 -4.29 -1.29 4.89
C VAL A 30 -5.49 -0.92 4.03
N ASN A 31 -6.45 -0.22 4.64
CA ASN A 31 -7.66 0.22 3.97
C ASN A 31 -7.91 1.69 4.30
N THR A 32 -7.86 2.54 3.28
CA THR A 32 -8.20 3.96 3.42
C THR A 32 -9.67 4.18 3.08
N PRO A 33 -10.27 5.33 3.51
CA PRO A 33 -11.67 5.61 3.21
C PRO A 33 -11.97 5.63 1.71
N GLU A 34 -13.19 5.23 1.35
CA GLU A 34 -13.70 5.29 -0.02
C GLU A 34 -13.98 6.74 -0.43
N VAL A 35 -14.14 6.97 -1.74
CA VAL A 35 -14.25 8.31 -2.34
C VAL A 35 -15.32 9.20 -1.70
N ASP A 36 -16.39 8.62 -1.19
CA ASP A 36 -17.50 9.36 -0.58
C ASP A 36 -17.46 9.35 0.95
N GLN A 37 -16.39 8.87 1.54
CA GLN A 37 -16.24 8.75 3.00
C GLN A 37 -15.34 9.84 3.56
N PRO A 38 -15.57 10.28 4.81
CA PRO A 38 -14.63 11.20 5.49
C PRO A 38 -13.23 10.61 5.55
N GLY A 39 -12.24 11.44 5.28
CA GLY A 39 -10.82 11.05 5.30
C GLY A 39 -10.27 10.58 3.96
N TYR A 40 -11.13 10.42 2.94
CA TYR A 40 -10.65 9.98 1.62
C TYR A 40 -9.57 10.88 1.05
N GLN A 41 -9.84 12.18 1.00
CA GLN A 41 -8.91 13.14 0.40
C GLN A 41 -7.62 13.25 1.20
N GLU A 42 -7.71 13.24 2.52
CA GLU A 42 -6.54 13.30 3.41
C GLU A 42 -5.62 12.09 3.20
N ALA A 43 -6.18 10.89 3.08
CA ALA A 43 -5.39 9.68 2.83
C ALA A 43 -4.74 9.72 1.45
N LYS A 44 -5.47 10.16 0.44
CA LYS A 44 -4.96 10.28 -0.92
C LYS A 44 -3.82 11.28 -1.00
N VAL A 45 -3.96 12.45 -0.36
CA VAL A 45 -2.91 13.47 -0.29
C VAL A 45 -1.69 12.94 0.45
N PHE A 46 -1.88 12.22 1.56
CA PHE A 46 -0.79 11.63 2.31
C PHE A 46 0.04 10.69 1.43
N THR A 47 -0.63 9.81 0.69
CA THR A 47 0.04 8.89 -0.22
C THR A 47 0.78 9.64 -1.33
N ALA A 48 0.16 10.67 -1.90
CA ALA A 48 0.78 11.48 -2.95
C ALA A 48 2.00 12.27 -2.45
N GLN A 49 2.01 12.66 -1.19
CA GLN A 49 3.15 13.36 -0.60
C GLN A 49 4.29 12.41 -0.23
N THR A 50 3.95 11.21 0.24
CA THR A 50 4.93 10.20 0.63
C THR A 50 5.56 9.54 -0.59
N CYS A 51 4.74 9.25 -1.59
CA CYS A 51 5.14 8.60 -2.85
C CYS A 51 4.75 9.50 -4.01
N ALA A 52 5.46 10.60 -4.17
CA ALA A 52 5.13 11.59 -5.20
C ALA A 52 5.29 10.99 -6.61
N VAL A 53 4.38 11.37 -7.51
CA VAL A 53 4.47 10.98 -8.92
C VAL A 53 5.83 11.41 -9.47
N GLY A 54 6.51 10.49 -10.15
CA GLY A 54 7.85 10.68 -10.67
C GLY A 54 8.97 10.25 -9.73
N SER A 55 8.68 10.02 -8.45
CA SER A 55 9.69 9.51 -7.51
C SER A 55 9.82 8.00 -7.63
N GLN A 56 10.98 7.46 -7.23
CA GLN A 56 11.24 6.03 -7.27
C GLN A 56 10.58 5.35 -6.07
N ALA A 57 9.93 4.21 -6.33
CA ALA A 57 9.35 3.35 -5.31
C ALA A 57 9.92 1.95 -5.41
N VAL A 58 10.02 1.28 -4.26
CA VAL A 58 10.34 -0.16 -4.18
C VAL A 58 9.06 -0.88 -3.80
N VAL A 59 8.70 -1.89 -4.58
CA VAL A 59 7.47 -2.67 -4.40
C VAL A 59 7.84 -4.08 -3.98
N ASP A 60 7.29 -4.52 -2.85
CA ASP A 60 7.49 -5.86 -2.32
C ASP A 60 6.14 -6.59 -2.29
N GLU A 61 5.91 -7.44 -3.28
CA GLU A 61 4.66 -8.19 -3.42
C GLU A 61 4.47 -9.12 -2.23
N ASP A 62 3.25 -9.17 -1.69
CA ASP A 62 2.91 -10.05 -0.57
C ASP A 62 2.95 -11.51 -1.01
N ASP A 63 3.88 -12.29 -0.47
CA ASP A 63 4.04 -13.72 -0.76
C ASP A 63 2.76 -14.51 -0.48
N GLY A 64 1.96 -14.06 0.47
CA GLY A 64 0.70 -14.72 0.83
C GLY A 64 -0.47 -14.33 -0.06
N GLN A 65 -0.29 -13.36 -0.97
CA GLN A 65 -1.38 -12.81 -1.78
C GLN A 65 -0.96 -12.59 -3.24
N THR A 66 -0.18 -13.49 -3.79
CA THR A 66 0.36 -13.36 -5.16
C THR A 66 -0.70 -13.41 -6.25
N GLY A 67 -1.92 -13.85 -5.94
CA GLY A 67 -3.04 -13.80 -6.87
C GLY A 67 -3.59 -12.40 -7.11
N GLY A 68 -3.21 -11.44 -6.28
CA GLY A 68 -3.65 -10.07 -6.40
C GLY A 68 -5.13 -9.86 -6.07
N SER A 69 -5.65 -8.71 -6.48
CA SER A 69 -7.05 -8.33 -6.26
C SER A 69 -7.51 -7.47 -7.42
N TYR A 70 -8.44 -7.98 -8.22
CA TYR A 70 -9.04 -7.26 -9.34
C TYR A 70 -7.98 -6.64 -10.27
N GLY A 71 -6.97 -7.42 -10.66
CA GLY A 71 -5.89 -6.96 -11.55
C GLY A 71 -4.84 -6.09 -10.88
N ARG A 72 -4.91 -5.91 -9.56
CA ARG A 72 -3.90 -5.16 -8.80
C ARG A 72 -2.97 -6.13 -8.07
N MET A 73 -1.70 -5.75 -7.97
CA MET A 73 -0.74 -6.48 -7.14
C MET A 73 -0.92 -6.04 -5.68
N ILE A 74 -0.94 -6.96 -4.74
CA ILE A 74 -1.00 -6.65 -3.31
C ILE A 74 0.42 -6.60 -2.79
N ALA A 75 0.84 -5.46 -2.23
CA ALA A 75 2.25 -5.24 -1.89
C ALA A 75 2.42 -4.20 -0.79
N VAL A 76 3.63 -4.19 -0.21
CA VAL A 76 4.16 -3.07 0.56
C VAL A 76 4.98 -2.19 -0.38
N VAL A 77 4.84 -0.89 -0.25
CA VAL A 77 5.54 0.10 -1.08
C VAL A 77 6.42 0.98 -0.21
N TYR A 78 7.68 1.12 -0.61
CA TYR A 78 8.66 1.99 0.05
C TYR A 78 9.02 3.14 -0.87
N CYS A 79 8.91 4.37 -0.35
CA CYS A 79 9.31 5.58 -1.07
C CYS A 79 10.25 6.38 -0.18
N GLY A 80 11.47 6.65 -0.66
CA GLY A 80 12.47 7.37 0.12
C GLY A 80 12.79 6.70 1.45
N GLY A 81 12.76 5.37 1.50
CA GLY A 81 12.98 4.60 2.71
C GLY A 81 11.78 4.51 3.65
N VAL A 82 10.65 5.15 3.29
CA VAL A 82 9.43 5.13 4.10
C VAL A 82 8.52 4.00 3.63
N ASN A 83 8.11 3.12 4.55
CA ASN A 83 7.07 2.12 4.31
C ASN A 83 5.72 2.83 4.30
N LEU A 84 5.15 3.01 3.11
CA LEU A 84 3.88 3.75 2.94
C LEU A 84 2.75 3.07 3.70
N ASN A 85 2.67 1.75 3.67
CA ASN A 85 1.62 0.99 4.36
C ASN A 85 1.67 1.28 5.86
N ALA A 86 2.85 1.18 6.45
CA ALA A 86 3.05 1.47 7.88
C ALA A 86 2.70 2.92 8.22
N ALA A 87 3.14 3.85 7.38
CA ALA A 87 2.92 5.28 7.61
C ALA A 87 1.43 5.62 7.62
N LEU A 88 0.65 5.02 6.72
CA LEU A 88 -0.81 5.22 6.68
C LEU A 88 -1.49 4.73 7.96
N LEU A 89 -1.09 3.56 8.47
CA LEU A 89 -1.62 3.05 9.74
C LEU A 89 -1.23 3.94 10.91
N GLN A 90 0.04 4.34 10.98
CA GLN A 90 0.57 5.15 12.07
C GLN A 90 -0.06 6.54 12.13
N SER A 91 -0.41 7.10 10.97
CA SER A 91 -1.04 8.41 10.88
C SER A 91 -2.53 8.39 11.23
N GLY A 92 -3.13 7.21 11.35
CA GLY A 92 -4.57 7.07 11.59
C GLY A 92 -5.42 7.26 10.34
N LEU A 93 -4.81 7.35 9.16
CA LEU A 93 -5.53 7.56 7.89
C LEU A 93 -6.01 6.27 7.25
N ALA A 94 -5.59 5.12 7.77
CA ALA A 94 -5.98 3.81 7.28
C ALA A 94 -6.28 2.88 8.43
N GLU A 95 -7.12 1.88 8.16
CA GLU A 95 -7.40 0.79 9.09
C GLU A 95 -6.69 -0.47 8.65
N LEU A 96 -6.35 -1.33 9.63
CA LEU A 96 -5.77 -2.63 9.34
C LEU A 96 -6.85 -3.58 8.81
N LEU A 97 -6.56 -4.26 7.70
CA LEU A 97 -7.41 -5.33 7.17
C LEU A 97 -7.07 -6.64 7.90
N THR A 98 -7.62 -6.81 9.10
CA THR A 98 -7.31 -7.95 9.97
C THR A 98 -7.63 -9.29 9.32
N TYR A 99 -8.60 -9.32 8.40
CA TYR A 99 -8.96 -10.53 7.68
C TYR A 99 -7.77 -11.20 6.99
N TYR A 100 -6.83 -10.40 6.51
CA TYR A 100 -5.67 -10.90 5.76
C TYR A 100 -4.43 -11.16 6.61
N CYS A 101 -4.52 -10.93 7.92
CA CYS A 101 -3.38 -11.19 8.81
C CYS A 101 -2.96 -12.67 8.82
N SER A 102 -3.89 -13.57 8.56
CA SER A 102 -3.59 -15.02 8.54
C SER A 102 -2.83 -15.46 7.29
N VAL A 103 -2.80 -14.67 6.23
CA VAL A 103 -2.17 -15.03 4.95
C VAL A 103 -1.01 -14.14 4.54
N SER A 104 -0.99 -12.88 4.97
CA SER A 104 0.05 -11.93 4.57
C SER A 104 1.40 -12.28 5.16
N GLU A 105 2.44 -12.24 4.32
CA GLU A 105 3.81 -12.41 4.81
C GLU A 105 4.24 -11.30 5.76
N PHE A 106 3.58 -10.13 5.68
CA PHE A 106 3.94 -8.96 6.51
C PHE A 106 3.30 -8.99 7.89
N ALA A 107 2.40 -9.95 8.16
CA ALA A 107 1.59 -9.97 9.38
C ALA A 107 2.41 -9.99 10.67
N THR A 108 3.62 -10.56 10.62
CA THR A 108 4.51 -10.65 11.78
C THR A 108 5.37 -9.40 11.98
N GLU A 109 5.32 -8.45 11.05
CA GLU A 109 6.08 -7.20 11.18
C GLU A 109 5.39 -6.27 12.19
N ASN A 110 6.20 -5.54 12.96
CA ASN A 110 5.71 -4.75 14.08
C ASN A 110 4.72 -3.67 13.68
N TRP A 111 4.86 -3.13 12.48
CA TRP A 111 4.03 -2.00 12.04
C TRP A 111 2.57 -2.39 11.77
N THR A 112 2.29 -3.68 11.54
CA THR A 112 0.95 -4.10 11.12
C THR A 112 -0.08 -4.05 12.25
N GLY A 113 0.31 -4.41 13.46
CA GLY A 113 -0.64 -4.60 14.55
C GLY A 113 -1.47 -5.87 14.40
N CYS A 114 -1.11 -6.79 13.51
CA CYS A 114 -1.79 -8.08 13.39
C CYS A 114 -1.66 -8.89 14.67
N PRO A 115 -2.75 -9.56 15.11
CA PRO A 115 -2.71 -10.36 16.33
C PRO A 115 -1.83 -11.61 16.18
#